data_63df524e2d0feb10fb16d4ef30bfa72f
#
_entry.id   63df524e2d0feb10fb16d4ef30bfa72f
#
_cell.length_a   1.000
_cell.length_b   1.000
_cell.length_c   1.000
_cell.angle_alpha   90.00
_cell.angle_beta   90.00
_cell.angle_gamma   90.00
#
_symmetry.space_group_name_H-M   'P 1'
#
loop_
_entity.id
_entity.type
_entity.pdbx_description
1 polymer ?
#
loop_
_entity_poly.entity_id
_entity_poly.type
_entity_poly.pdbx_seq_one_letter_code
_entity_poly.pdbx_strand_id
1 'polypeptide(L)'
;GDHRDLHEPYRRQRQMCIRDSQNMQQKIIDVLDQAEKVHITGKNNNKTDLYVSIWPLKDATKESAFENCVADVNIPVGEVFTSPVLKGTTGKLFVSQVYLNELKYLNLEIDFEDGMIRDYTCTNFEKEEECRKYIKENVLMNHETLPMGEFAIGTNTTAYRMARDFDIADKLPILIAEKTGPHFAVGDTCYSHEEDMVTYNPDGKQIVARENDFSKLRSEDMSKAYFNCHTDITIPYDELDKITVIRKDGTTEDIISDGRFVLAGIEELNKPLDR
;
A
#
# COMPACT_ATOMS: atom_id res chain seq x y z
N GLY A 1 -22.26 -41.78 -7.32
CA GLY A 1 -22.73 -40.45 -6.95
C GLY A 1 -21.69 -39.43 -7.38
N ASP A 2 -22.10 -38.49 -8.19
CA ASP A 2 -21.25 -37.56 -8.91
C ASP A 2 -20.67 -36.51 -7.92
N HIS A 3 -19.40 -36.59 -7.61
CA HIS A 3 -18.69 -35.62 -6.75
C HIS A 3 -18.61 -34.20 -7.36
N ARG A 4 -19.10 -34.01 -8.59
CA ARG A 4 -19.09 -32.72 -9.28
C ARG A 4 -20.06 -31.69 -8.69
N ASP A 5 -21.17 -32.12 -8.12
CA ASP A 5 -22.20 -31.22 -7.61
C ASP A 5 -21.87 -30.56 -6.26
N LEU A 6 -20.90 -31.09 -5.49
CA LEU A 6 -20.51 -30.53 -4.20
C LEU A 6 -19.54 -29.35 -4.33
N HIS A 7 -18.87 -29.19 -5.46
CA HIS A 7 -17.90 -28.10 -5.68
C HIS A 7 -18.52 -26.84 -6.30
N GLU A 8 -19.70 -26.91 -6.88
CA GLU A 8 -20.38 -25.80 -7.55
C GLU A 8 -20.77 -24.67 -6.57
N PRO A 9 -21.35 -24.93 -5.37
CA PRO A 9 -21.64 -23.87 -4.39
C PRO A 9 -20.36 -23.16 -3.90
N TYR A 10 -19.26 -23.92 -3.67
CA TYR A 10 -17.98 -23.33 -3.25
C TYR A 10 -17.35 -22.47 -4.35
N ARG A 11 -17.46 -22.88 -5.62
CA ARG A 11 -16.98 -22.07 -6.74
C ARG A 11 -17.77 -20.78 -6.86
N ARG A 12 -19.10 -20.83 -6.76
CA ARG A 12 -19.96 -19.64 -6.81
C ARG A 12 -19.68 -18.71 -5.64
N GLN A 13 -19.52 -19.25 -4.44
CA GLN A 13 -19.21 -18.45 -3.25
C GLN A 13 -17.84 -17.75 -3.38
N ARG A 14 -16.80 -18.45 -3.86
CA ARG A 14 -15.48 -17.85 -4.11
C ARG A 14 -15.56 -16.75 -5.18
N GLN A 15 -16.27 -16.97 -6.27
CA GLN A 15 -16.46 -15.97 -7.30
C GLN A 15 -17.24 -14.75 -6.81
N MET A 16 -18.23 -14.95 -5.93
CA MET A 16 -18.95 -13.84 -5.29
C MET A 16 -18.00 -13.05 -4.38
N CYS A 17 -17.22 -13.68 -3.50
CA CYS A 17 -16.27 -13.01 -2.63
C CYS A 17 -15.22 -12.21 -3.41
N ILE A 18 -14.67 -12.75 -4.50
CA ILE A 18 -13.70 -12.05 -5.36
C ILE A 18 -14.35 -10.85 -6.03
N ARG A 19 -15.56 -10.97 -6.55
CA ARG A 19 -16.31 -9.86 -7.17
C ARG A 19 -16.68 -8.79 -6.15
N ASP A 20 -17.05 -9.17 -4.93
CA ASP A 20 -17.37 -8.21 -3.88
C ASP A 20 -16.13 -7.41 -3.48
N SER A 21 -14.98 -8.07 -3.31
CA SER A 21 -13.70 -7.40 -3.06
C SER A 21 -13.33 -6.47 -4.22
N GLN A 22 -13.42 -6.96 -5.46
CA GLN A 22 -13.16 -6.17 -6.66
C GLN A 22 -14.04 -4.92 -6.73
N ASN A 23 -15.34 -5.04 -6.41
CA ASN A 23 -16.28 -3.92 -6.45
C ASN A 23 -16.01 -2.90 -5.34
N MET A 24 -15.65 -3.35 -4.14
CA MET A 24 -15.29 -2.46 -3.04
C MET A 24 -14.00 -1.71 -3.34
N GLN A 25 -12.99 -2.41 -3.83
CA GLN A 25 -11.71 -1.83 -4.24
C GLN A 25 -11.90 -0.84 -5.40
N GLN A 26 -12.78 -1.13 -6.36
CA GLN A 26 -13.07 -0.21 -7.45
C GLN A 26 -13.65 1.12 -6.96
N LYS A 27 -14.52 1.11 -5.94
CA LYS A 27 -15.04 2.36 -5.34
C LYS A 27 -13.94 3.19 -4.67
N ILE A 28 -12.96 2.54 -4.07
CA ILE A 28 -11.78 3.22 -3.52
C ILE A 28 -10.97 3.84 -4.65
N ILE A 29 -10.72 3.09 -5.73
CA ILE A 29 -9.98 3.58 -6.91
C ILE A 29 -10.70 4.75 -7.57
N ASP A 30 -12.03 4.71 -7.72
CA ASP A 30 -12.83 5.78 -8.35
C ASP A 30 -12.66 7.14 -7.61
N VAL A 31 -12.40 7.11 -6.31
CA VAL A 31 -12.08 8.32 -5.52
C VAL A 31 -10.60 8.67 -5.63
N LEU A 32 -9.70 7.69 -5.54
CA LEU A 32 -8.25 7.88 -5.64
C LEU A 32 -7.81 8.40 -7.01
N ASP A 33 -8.44 7.97 -8.09
CA ASP A 33 -8.13 8.44 -9.47
C ASP A 33 -8.42 9.93 -9.68
N GLN A 34 -9.15 10.59 -8.75
CA GLN A 34 -9.40 12.02 -8.76
C GLN A 34 -8.35 12.81 -7.96
N ALA A 35 -7.45 12.13 -7.27
CA ALA A 35 -6.48 12.76 -6.39
C ALA A 35 -5.37 13.48 -7.17
N GLU A 36 -4.99 14.67 -6.72
CA GLU A 36 -3.67 15.23 -6.94
C GLU A 36 -2.68 14.68 -5.91
N LYS A 37 -3.16 14.59 -4.66
CA LYS A 37 -2.42 14.03 -3.51
C LYS A 37 -3.35 13.25 -2.62
N VAL A 38 -2.77 12.33 -1.87
CA VAL A 38 -3.43 11.66 -0.75
C VAL A 38 -2.70 12.04 0.53
N HIS A 39 -3.44 12.42 1.56
CA HIS A 39 -2.93 12.74 2.88
C HIS A 39 -3.26 11.61 3.85
N ILE A 40 -2.26 11.07 4.49
CA ILE A 40 -2.36 9.97 5.45
C ILE A 40 -1.96 10.48 6.82
N THR A 41 -2.82 10.30 7.82
CA THR A 41 -2.55 10.71 9.20
C THR A 41 -2.71 9.56 10.18
N GLY A 42 -1.83 9.51 11.16
CA GLY A 42 -1.91 8.57 12.27
C GLY A 42 -2.75 9.11 13.42
N LYS A 43 -3.20 8.22 14.30
CA LYS A 43 -3.90 8.57 15.56
C LYS A 43 -3.19 8.02 16.79
N ASN A 44 -3.63 8.45 17.95
CA ASN A 44 -3.03 8.11 19.25
C ASN A 44 -1.54 8.54 19.29
N ASN A 45 -0.64 7.59 19.38
CA ASN A 45 0.81 7.84 19.39
C ASN A 45 1.46 7.67 18.02
N ASN A 46 0.68 7.33 16.98
CA ASN A 46 1.20 7.21 15.62
C ASN A 46 1.39 8.61 15.03
N LYS A 47 2.63 8.91 14.65
CA LYS A 47 3.07 10.23 14.18
C LYS A 47 2.99 10.39 12.67
N THR A 48 2.34 9.47 11.96
CA THR A 48 2.23 9.56 10.51
C THR A 48 1.53 10.86 10.11
N ASP A 49 2.18 11.59 9.24
CA ASP A 49 1.67 12.79 8.57
C ASP A 49 2.36 12.86 7.21
N LEU A 50 1.76 12.20 6.22
CA LEU A 50 2.40 11.88 4.95
C LEU A 50 1.50 12.29 3.78
N TYR A 51 2.06 13.06 2.87
CA TYR A 51 1.44 13.41 1.59
C TYR A 51 2.05 12.57 0.48
N VAL A 52 1.22 11.88 -0.28
CA VAL A 52 1.61 11.08 -1.44
C VAL A 52 1.05 11.74 -2.70
N SER A 53 1.92 12.11 -3.63
CA SER A 53 1.54 12.68 -4.92
C SER A 53 1.13 11.58 -5.89
N ILE A 54 0.00 11.75 -6.56
CA ILE A 54 -0.61 10.75 -7.43
C ILE A 54 -0.35 11.10 -8.90
N TRP A 55 -0.18 10.07 -9.71
CA TRP A 55 0.02 10.19 -11.15
C TRP A 55 -1.20 10.85 -11.82
N PRO A 56 -1.02 11.92 -12.59
CA PRO A 56 -2.13 12.61 -13.24
C PRO A 56 -2.65 11.79 -14.43
N LEU A 57 -3.95 11.55 -14.47
CA LEU A 57 -4.61 10.92 -15.60
C LEU A 57 -4.82 11.90 -16.75
N LYS A 58 -4.58 11.44 -18.00
CA LYS A 58 -4.88 12.21 -19.21
C LYS A 58 -6.35 12.04 -19.61
N ASP A 59 -6.89 10.84 -19.44
CA ASP A 59 -8.29 10.49 -19.74
C ASP A 59 -8.82 9.56 -18.65
N ALA A 60 -9.46 10.09 -17.63
CA ALA A 60 -10.00 9.34 -16.51
C ALA A 60 -11.09 8.32 -16.91
N THR A 61 -11.59 8.36 -18.16
CA THR A 61 -12.52 7.35 -18.67
C THR A 61 -11.82 6.11 -19.20
N LYS A 62 -10.51 6.16 -19.43
CA LYS A 62 -9.70 5.09 -20.02
C LYS A 62 -8.48 4.70 -19.20
N GLU A 63 -8.08 5.54 -18.25
CA GLU A 63 -6.89 5.38 -17.44
C GLU A 63 -7.22 5.32 -15.96
N SER A 64 -6.40 4.60 -15.21
CA SER A 64 -6.38 4.56 -13.76
C SER A 64 -4.95 4.73 -13.25
N ALA A 65 -4.76 5.47 -12.16
CA ALA A 65 -3.49 5.55 -11.47
C ALA A 65 -3.30 4.41 -10.46
N PHE A 66 -4.36 3.65 -10.14
CA PHE A 66 -4.31 2.56 -9.19
C PHE A 66 -4.67 1.23 -9.83
N GLU A 67 -4.04 0.17 -9.39
CA GLU A 67 -4.37 -1.20 -9.75
C GLU A 67 -5.33 -1.80 -8.71
N ASN A 68 -6.37 -2.46 -9.21
CA ASN A 68 -7.31 -3.24 -8.42
C ASN A 68 -6.77 -4.66 -8.26
N CYS A 69 -6.08 -4.95 -7.16
CA CYS A 69 -5.46 -6.24 -6.92
C CYS A 69 -6.51 -7.33 -6.66
N VAL A 70 -6.81 -8.06 -7.71
CA VAL A 70 -7.69 -9.23 -7.71
C VAL A 70 -6.90 -10.51 -8.00
N ALA A 71 -7.57 -11.65 -8.05
CA ALA A 71 -6.91 -12.97 -8.07
C ALA A 71 -6.08 -13.29 -9.33
N ASP A 72 -6.15 -12.48 -10.37
CA ASP A 72 -5.31 -12.54 -11.56
C ASP A 72 -3.98 -11.78 -11.39
N VAL A 73 -3.91 -10.89 -10.42
CA VAL A 73 -2.68 -10.13 -10.09
C VAL A 73 -1.94 -10.82 -8.96
N ASN A 74 -2.61 -11.00 -7.82
CA ASN A 74 -1.97 -11.55 -6.62
C ASN A 74 -2.96 -12.35 -5.76
N ILE A 75 -2.46 -13.40 -5.07
CA ILE A 75 -3.22 -14.22 -4.12
C ILE A 75 -2.45 -14.27 -2.80
N PRO A 76 -3.07 -13.85 -1.69
CA PRO A 76 -4.46 -13.42 -1.52
C PRO A 76 -4.74 -12.04 -2.14
N VAL A 77 -6.01 -11.81 -2.53
CA VAL A 77 -6.51 -10.51 -2.97
C VAL A 77 -6.68 -9.56 -1.79
N GLY A 78 -6.81 -8.27 -2.04
CA GLY A 78 -7.24 -7.34 -1.02
C GLY A 78 -6.40 -6.09 -0.88
N GLU A 79 -6.13 -5.39 -2.00
CA GLU A 79 -5.52 -4.06 -1.99
C GLU A 79 -5.83 -3.28 -3.26
N VAL A 80 -5.62 -1.98 -3.18
CA VAL A 80 -5.48 -1.07 -4.31
C VAL A 80 -4.13 -0.37 -4.18
N PHE A 81 -3.32 -0.36 -5.24
CA PHE A 81 -1.95 0.14 -5.15
C PHE A 81 -1.54 0.99 -6.35
N THR A 82 -0.52 1.81 -6.18
CA THR A 82 0.05 2.68 -7.21
C THR A 82 1.55 2.89 -7.01
N SER A 83 2.25 3.19 -8.09
CA SER A 83 3.58 3.81 -8.00
C SER A 83 3.42 5.32 -7.84
N PRO A 84 3.77 5.92 -6.69
CA PRO A 84 3.56 7.33 -6.46
C PRO A 84 4.49 8.20 -7.31
N VAL A 85 4.06 9.44 -7.58
CA VAL A 85 4.95 10.48 -8.09
C VAL A 85 5.89 10.90 -6.97
N LEU A 86 7.21 10.80 -7.17
CA LEU A 86 8.18 11.09 -6.11
C LEU A 86 8.12 12.57 -5.71
N LYS A 87 8.15 13.47 -6.68
CA LYS A 87 8.09 14.91 -6.42
C LYS A 87 6.82 15.32 -5.70
N GLY A 88 6.98 15.94 -4.52
CA GLY A 88 5.87 16.38 -3.68
C GLY A 88 5.29 15.29 -2.78
N THR A 89 5.80 14.04 -2.86
CA THR A 89 5.56 13.02 -1.83
C THR A 89 6.47 13.31 -0.66
N THR A 90 5.89 13.74 0.47
CA THR A 90 6.66 14.28 1.60
C THR A 90 5.94 14.09 2.92
N GLY A 91 6.70 14.00 3.98
CA GLY A 91 6.18 13.86 5.34
C GLY A 91 6.77 12.65 6.05
N LYS A 92 6.08 12.24 7.10
CA LYS A 92 6.54 11.21 8.03
C LYS A 92 5.65 9.96 7.96
N LEU A 93 6.28 8.82 7.84
CA LEU A 93 5.69 7.50 8.06
C LEU A 93 6.11 7.00 9.43
N PHE A 94 5.16 6.56 10.25
CA PHE A 94 5.42 5.99 11.56
C PHE A 94 4.61 4.71 11.76
N VAL A 95 5.23 3.69 12.36
CA VAL A 95 4.57 2.47 12.80
C VAL A 95 5.08 2.06 14.17
N SER A 96 4.18 1.83 15.13
CA SER A 96 4.59 1.46 16.51
C SER A 96 5.29 0.10 16.55
N GLN A 97 4.81 -0.86 15.75
CA GLN A 97 5.43 -2.17 15.60
C GLN A 97 5.13 -2.74 14.22
N VAL A 98 6.17 -3.23 13.54
CA VAL A 98 6.06 -3.93 12.26
C VAL A 98 7.11 -5.03 12.16
N TYR A 99 6.82 -6.06 11.38
CA TYR A 99 7.76 -7.12 11.03
C TYR A 99 8.12 -6.99 9.55
N LEU A 100 9.40 -6.76 9.26
CA LEU A 100 9.95 -6.64 7.91
C LEU A 100 11.00 -7.73 7.74
N ASN A 101 10.83 -8.62 6.78
CA ASN A 101 11.75 -9.76 6.56
C ASN A 101 12.05 -10.55 7.84
N GLU A 102 11.01 -10.87 8.62
CA GLU A 102 11.08 -11.58 9.92
C GLU A 102 11.76 -10.78 11.05
N LEU A 103 12.23 -9.58 10.78
CA LEU A 103 12.83 -8.69 11.78
C LEU A 103 11.77 -7.76 12.37
N LYS A 104 11.76 -7.65 13.69
CA LYS A 104 10.85 -6.77 14.42
C LYS A 104 11.40 -5.36 14.50
N TYR A 105 10.57 -4.38 14.15
CA TYR A 105 10.83 -2.95 14.36
C TYR A 105 9.86 -2.38 15.36
N LEU A 106 10.38 -1.54 16.27
CA LEU A 106 9.60 -0.81 17.27
C LEU A 106 9.74 0.69 17.02
N ASN A 107 8.60 1.39 16.94
CA ASN A 107 8.51 2.81 16.65
C ASN A 107 9.37 3.19 15.42
N LEU A 108 9.19 2.46 14.34
CA LEU A 108 9.86 2.77 13.07
C LEU A 108 9.32 4.09 12.54
N GLU A 109 10.21 5.03 12.29
CA GLU A 109 9.92 6.36 11.78
C GLU A 109 10.80 6.62 10.55
N ILE A 110 10.19 7.04 9.45
CA ILE A 110 10.87 7.36 8.19
C ILE A 110 10.33 8.69 7.69
N ASP A 111 11.22 9.63 7.44
CA ASP A 111 10.91 10.94 6.87
C ASP A 111 11.21 10.96 5.37
N PHE A 112 10.23 11.42 4.59
CA PHE A 112 10.33 11.55 3.14
C PHE A 112 10.36 13.02 2.70
N GLU A 113 11.16 13.32 1.69
CA GLU A 113 11.16 14.57 0.95
C GLU A 113 11.30 14.27 -0.54
N ASP A 114 10.34 14.76 -1.34
CA ASP A 114 10.23 14.44 -2.76
C ASP A 114 10.38 12.93 -3.03
N GLY A 115 9.64 12.13 -2.24
CA GLY A 115 9.58 10.67 -2.34
C GLY A 115 10.84 9.91 -1.89
N MET A 116 11.91 10.61 -1.50
CA MET A 116 13.15 9.98 -1.06
C MET A 116 13.25 9.97 0.46
N ILE A 117 13.78 8.88 1.03
CA ILE A 117 14.08 8.81 2.45
C ILE A 117 15.14 9.84 2.79
N ARG A 118 14.86 10.73 3.76
CA ARG A 118 15.76 11.74 4.28
C ARG A 118 16.32 11.42 5.66
N ASP A 119 15.47 10.87 6.50
CA ASP A 119 15.84 10.45 7.83
C ASP A 119 15.05 9.23 8.28
N TYR A 120 15.57 8.50 9.24
CA TYR A 120 14.93 7.32 9.79
C TYR A 120 15.44 6.99 11.18
N THR A 121 14.57 6.44 12.02
CA THR A 121 14.91 5.96 13.36
C THR A 121 13.97 4.84 13.81
N CYS A 122 14.35 4.15 14.88
CA CYS A 122 13.49 3.19 15.59
C CYS A 122 13.88 3.17 17.08
N THR A 123 13.21 2.36 17.88
CA THR A 123 13.54 2.21 19.31
C THR A 123 13.90 0.77 19.68
N ASN A 124 14.45 0.02 18.75
CA ASN A 124 14.89 -1.36 18.98
C ASN A 124 16.10 -1.46 19.91
N PHE A 125 16.93 -0.43 19.94
CA PHE A 125 18.17 -0.38 20.71
C PHE A 125 18.24 0.94 21.50
N GLU A 126 19.04 0.95 22.58
CA GLU A 126 19.24 2.15 23.40
C GLU A 126 20.04 3.23 22.66
N LYS A 127 20.99 2.80 21.79
CA LYS A 127 21.83 3.72 21.03
C LYS A 127 21.22 4.01 19.66
N GLU A 128 21.12 5.28 19.35
CA GLU A 128 20.63 5.75 18.05
C GLU A 128 21.44 5.19 16.87
N GLU A 129 22.77 5.10 17.01
CA GLU A 129 23.63 4.51 15.97
C GLU A 129 23.26 3.06 15.64
N GLU A 130 22.92 2.25 16.66
CA GLU A 130 22.52 0.87 16.49
C GLU A 130 21.16 0.78 15.79
N CYS A 131 20.21 1.65 16.13
CA CYS A 131 18.93 1.78 15.46
C CYS A 131 19.11 2.16 13.98
N ARG A 132 19.90 3.17 13.70
CA ARG A 132 20.17 3.63 12.33
C ARG A 132 20.86 2.55 11.50
N LYS A 133 21.84 1.87 12.06
CA LYS A 133 22.53 0.76 11.41
C LYS A 133 21.55 -0.36 11.07
N TYR A 134 20.68 -0.72 12.02
CA TYR A 134 19.68 -1.78 11.83
C TYR A 134 18.73 -1.49 10.67
N ILE A 135 18.24 -0.24 10.55
CA ILE A 135 17.39 0.19 9.44
C ILE A 135 18.21 0.24 8.13
N LYS A 136 19.41 0.81 8.17
CA LYS A 136 20.29 0.91 6.99
C LYS A 136 20.58 -0.44 6.34
N GLU A 137 20.89 -1.43 7.15
CA GLU A 137 21.25 -2.77 6.67
C GLU A 137 20.04 -3.56 6.18
N ASN A 138 18.85 -3.43 6.81
CA ASN A 138 17.73 -4.36 6.60
C ASN A 138 16.51 -3.73 5.92
N VAL A 139 16.36 -2.42 5.92
CA VAL A 139 15.30 -1.70 5.20
C VAL A 139 15.87 -1.01 3.96
N LEU A 140 16.97 -0.26 4.12
CA LEU A 140 17.62 0.42 3.00
C LEU A 140 18.57 -0.51 2.22
N MET A 141 18.78 -1.76 2.63
CA MET A 141 19.70 -2.71 1.97
C MET A 141 21.08 -2.11 1.66
N ASN A 142 21.58 -1.28 2.58
CA ASN A 142 22.82 -0.50 2.50
C ASN A 142 22.83 0.63 1.44
N HIS A 143 21.72 0.92 0.76
CA HIS A 143 21.62 2.11 -0.09
C HIS A 143 21.67 3.39 0.76
N GLU A 144 22.21 4.48 0.23
CA GLU A 144 22.27 5.77 0.94
C GLU A 144 20.85 6.33 1.20
N THR A 145 19.98 6.13 0.26
CA THR A 145 18.56 6.46 0.34
C THR A 145 17.77 5.56 -0.61
N LEU A 146 16.45 5.46 -0.41
CA LEU A 146 15.54 4.75 -1.30
C LEU A 146 14.34 5.64 -1.63
N PRO A 147 13.76 5.50 -2.83
CA PRO A 147 12.49 6.12 -3.16
C PRO A 147 11.33 5.38 -2.51
N MET A 148 10.18 6.06 -2.38
CA MET A 148 8.90 5.40 -2.19
C MET A 148 8.50 4.71 -3.48
N GLY A 149 8.49 3.38 -3.50
CA GLY A 149 8.16 2.57 -4.66
C GLY A 149 6.66 2.31 -4.80
N GLU A 150 5.95 2.31 -3.68
CA GLU A 150 4.51 1.99 -3.65
C GLU A 150 3.77 2.79 -2.58
N PHE A 151 2.52 3.10 -2.88
CA PHE A 151 1.47 3.42 -1.94
C PHE A 151 0.27 2.52 -2.20
N ALA A 152 -0.22 1.85 -1.17
CA ALA A 152 -1.37 0.95 -1.27
C ALA A 152 -2.32 1.08 -0.08
N ILE A 153 -3.57 0.66 -0.30
CA ILE A 153 -4.57 0.50 0.77
C ILE A 153 -4.97 -0.98 0.80
N GLY A 154 -4.45 -1.72 1.77
CA GLY A 154 -4.84 -3.10 2.03
C GLY A 154 -6.28 -3.17 2.51
N THR A 155 -7.08 -4.05 1.92
CA THR A 155 -8.50 -4.22 2.22
C THR A 155 -8.81 -5.57 2.89
N ASN A 156 -7.78 -6.37 3.20
CA ASN A 156 -7.97 -7.65 3.88
C ASN A 156 -8.09 -7.47 5.40
N THR A 157 -9.13 -6.77 5.82
CA THR A 157 -9.44 -6.49 7.24
C THR A 157 -9.73 -7.75 8.04
N THR A 158 -10.14 -8.85 7.38
CA THR A 158 -10.30 -10.16 8.04
C THR A 158 -8.95 -10.73 8.46
N ALA A 159 -7.94 -10.69 7.59
CA ALA A 159 -6.58 -11.12 7.94
C ALA A 159 -5.98 -10.25 9.05
N TYR A 160 -6.21 -8.91 8.99
CA TYR A 160 -5.83 -8.00 10.05
C TYR A 160 -6.43 -8.44 11.40
N ARG A 161 -7.73 -8.69 11.45
CA ARG A 161 -8.41 -9.12 12.67
C ARG A 161 -7.89 -10.46 13.19
N MET A 162 -7.71 -11.44 12.30
CA MET A 162 -7.14 -12.75 12.66
C MET A 162 -5.72 -12.62 13.24
N ALA A 163 -4.89 -11.77 12.64
CA ALA A 163 -3.53 -11.52 13.14
C ALA A 163 -3.54 -10.99 14.58
N ARG A 164 -4.51 -10.14 14.92
CA ARG A 164 -4.70 -9.57 16.27
C ARG A 164 -5.27 -10.60 17.24
N ASP A 165 -6.35 -11.30 16.87
CA ASP A 165 -7.03 -12.25 17.76
C ASP A 165 -6.16 -13.43 18.16
N PHE A 166 -5.27 -13.87 17.27
CA PHE A 166 -4.41 -15.04 17.49
C PHE A 166 -2.95 -14.69 17.77
N ASP A 167 -2.61 -13.39 17.84
CA ASP A 167 -1.24 -12.90 18.03
C ASP A 167 -0.23 -13.57 17.07
N ILE A 168 -0.53 -13.52 15.78
CA ILE A 168 0.25 -14.16 14.70
C ILE A 168 0.79 -13.16 13.66
N ALA A 169 0.83 -11.86 13.98
CA ALA A 169 1.32 -10.85 13.05
C ALA A 169 2.77 -11.12 12.57
N ASP A 170 3.61 -11.68 13.46
CA ASP A 170 4.99 -12.08 13.17
C ASP A 170 5.11 -13.31 12.25
N LYS A 171 4.01 -14.01 12.03
CA LYS A 171 3.97 -15.28 11.25
C LYS A 171 3.27 -15.11 9.90
N LEU A 172 2.72 -13.93 9.63
CA LEU A 172 2.07 -13.69 8.36
C LEU A 172 3.11 -13.61 7.24
N PRO A 173 2.93 -14.38 6.14
CA PRO A 173 3.69 -14.12 4.92
C PRO A 173 3.50 -12.69 4.45
N ILE A 174 4.53 -12.09 3.84
CA ILE A 174 4.50 -10.69 3.40
C ILE A 174 3.27 -10.38 2.54
N LEU A 175 2.94 -11.25 1.59
CA LEU A 175 1.76 -11.11 0.70
C LEU A 175 0.41 -11.05 1.44
N ILE A 176 0.36 -11.44 2.72
CA ILE A 176 -0.83 -11.28 3.56
C ILE A 176 -0.67 -10.05 4.45
N ALA A 177 0.52 -9.88 5.04
CA ALA A 177 0.80 -8.81 5.98
C ALA A 177 0.58 -7.43 5.35
N GLU A 178 1.08 -7.19 4.14
CA GLU A 178 0.90 -5.95 3.40
C GLU A 178 -0.58 -5.59 3.20
N LYS A 179 -1.44 -6.59 2.95
CA LYS A 179 -2.88 -6.39 2.71
C LYS A 179 -3.72 -6.14 3.96
N THR A 180 -3.09 -6.16 5.14
CA THR A 180 -3.79 -5.96 6.43
C THR A 180 -3.96 -4.49 6.83
N GLY A 181 -3.50 -3.55 6.01
CA GLY A 181 -3.62 -2.12 6.25
C GLY A 181 -3.06 -1.30 5.09
N PRO A 182 -3.14 0.03 5.16
CA PRO A 182 -2.40 0.87 4.22
C PRO A 182 -0.91 0.63 4.40
N HIS A 183 -0.21 0.51 3.27
CA HIS A 183 1.23 0.25 3.28
C HIS A 183 1.98 1.08 2.24
N PHE A 184 3.29 1.20 2.46
CA PHE A 184 4.19 2.00 1.67
C PHE A 184 5.46 1.19 1.46
N ALA A 185 5.82 0.93 0.22
CA ALA A 185 7.10 0.29 -0.04
C ALA A 185 8.21 1.31 -0.25
N VAL A 186 9.39 0.96 0.24
CA VAL A 186 10.62 1.67 -0.08
C VAL A 186 11.49 0.81 -0.99
N GLY A 187 12.05 1.43 -2.03
CA GLY A 187 12.80 0.75 -3.09
C GLY A 187 12.13 0.83 -4.45
N ASP A 188 12.19 -0.26 -5.19
CA ASP A 188 11.62 -0.37 -6.53
C ASP A 188 10.10 -0.35 -6.54
N THR A 189 9.49 -0.01 -7.68
CA THR A 189 8.03 -0.08 -7.85
C THR A 189 7.56 -1.53 -7.96
N CYS A 190 6.26 -1.78 -7.75
CA CYS A 190 5.64 -3.09 -7.98
C CYS A 190 5.76 -3.59 -9.43
N TYR A 191 6.08 -2.69 -10.35
CA TYR A 191 6.17 -2.97 -11.78
C TYR A 191 7.61 -3.07 -12.29
N SER A 192 8.60 -3.19 -11.39
CA SER A 192 10.03 -3.29 -11.77
C SER A 192 10.27 -4.40 -12.76
N HIS A 193 10.91 -4.05 -13.89
CA HIS A 193 11.14 -4.87 -15.09
C HIS A 193 9.88 -5.19 -15.93
N GLU A 194 8.70 -4.66 -15.55
CA GLU A 194 7.42 -4.84 -16.25
C GLU A 194 6.76 -3.50 -16.62
N GLU A 195 7.46 -2.38 -16.49
CA GLU A 195 6.92 -1.03 -16.69
C GLU A 195 6.32 -0.83 -18.09
N ASP A 196 6.90 -1.49 -19.10
CA ASP A 196 6.47 -1.39 -20.50
C ASP A 196 5.31 -2.32 -20.87
N MET A 197 4.88 -3.19 -19.95
CA MET A 197 3.70 -4.04 -20.13
C MET A 197 2.42 -3.23 -19.95
N VAL A 198 1.51 -3.36 -20.91
CA VAL A 198 0.20 -2.71 -20.81
C VAL A 198 -0.75 -3.64 -20.06
N THR A 199 -1.26 -3.16 -18.94
CA THR A 199 -2.23 -3.88 -18.11
C THR A 199 -3.48 -3.04 -17.88
N TYR A 200 -4.59 -3.71 -17.58
CA TYR A 200 -5.89 -3.09 -17.41
C TYR A 200 -6.53 -3.57 -16.12
N ASN A 201 -7.20 -2.67 -15.44
CA ASN A 201 -8.11 -3.00 -14.36
C ASN A 201 -9.32 -3.81 -14.86
N PRO A 202 -10.04 -4.52 -13.99
CA PRO A 202 -11.25 -5.26 -14.36
C PRO A 202 -12.37 -4.41 -14.98
N ASP A 203 -12.36 -3.09 -14.77
CA ASP A 203 -13.27 -2.12 -15.39
C ASP A 203 -12.85 -1.73 -16.83
N GLY A 204 -11.71 -2.22 -17.30
CA GLY A 204 -11.16 -1.97 -18.63
C GLY A 204 -10.30 -0.71 -18.74
N LYS A 205 -10.04 0.02 -17.66
CA LYS A 205 -9.12 1.16 -17.65
C LYS A 205 -7.67 0.69 -17.62
N GLN A 206 -6.83 1.33 -18.43
CA GLN A 206 -5.39 1.07 -18.44
C GLN A 206 -4.73 1.62 -17.18
N ILE A 207 -3.87 0.83 -16.56
CA ILE A 207 -3.05 1.25 -15.41
C ILE A 207 -1.85 2.02 -15.96
N VAL A 208 -1.73 3.32 -15.58
CA VAL A 208 -0.71 4.22 -16.13
C VAL A 208 0.41 4.59 -15.14
N ALA A 209 0.21 4.43 -13.85
CA ALA A 209 1.20 4.74 -12.81
C ALA A 209 2.11 3.53 -12.54
N ARG A 210 2.98 3.20 -13.49
CA ARG A 210 3.82 1.99 -13.46
C ARG A 210 5.31 2.25 -13.31
N GLU A 211 5.71 3.51 -13.28
CA GLU A 211 7.12 3.89 -13.23
C GLU A 211 7.32 5.12 -12.33
N ASN A 212 8.52 5.29 -11.83
CA ASN A 212 8.97 6.50 -11.15
C ASN A 212 10.19 7.12 -11.86
N ASP A 213 10.76 8.17 -11.29
CA ASP A 213 11.89 8.88 -11.90
C ASP A 213 13.16 8.01 -12.03
N PHE A 214 13.29 6.95 -11.23
CA PHE A 214 14.41 6.01 -11.34
C PHE A 214 14.14 4.94 -12.40
N SER A 215 13.01 4.24 -12.35
CA SER A 215 12.73 3.18 -13.31
C SER A 215 12.63 3.68 -14.76
N LYS A 216 12.33 4.98 -14.98
CA LYS A 216 12.42 5.64 -16.29
C LYS A 216 13.83 5.62 -16.88
N LEU A 217 14.87 5.57 -16.05
CA LEU A 217 16.25 5.53 -16.52
C LEU A 217 16.63 4.21 -17.20
N ARG A 218 15.78 3.17 -17.14
CA ARG A 218 16.03 1.85 -17.74
C ARG A 218 16.34 1.91 -19.24
N SER A 219 15.77 2.88 -19.94
CA SER A 219 16.03 3.10 -21.38
C SER A 219 17.41 3.71 -21.66
N GLU A 220 18.02 4.37 -20.67
CA GLU A 220 19.31 5.02 -20.79
C GLU A 220 20.41 4.22 -20.10
N ASP A 221 20.18 3.82 -18.86
CA ASP A 221 21.13 3.08 -18.04
C ASP A 221 20.38 2.19 -17.02
N MET A 222 20.27 0.91 -17.32
CA MET A 222 19.60 -0.10 -16.50
C MET A 222 20.19 -0.18 -15.08
N SER A 223 21.48 0.10 -14.90
CA SER A 223 22.14 0.04 -13.60
C SER A 223 21.72 1.15 -12.63
N LYS A 224 21.06 2.19 -13.14
CA LYS A 224 20.54 3.32 -12.34
C LYS A 224 19.03 3.23 -12.12
N ALA A 225 18.37 2.31 -12.81
CA ALA A 225 16.91 2.23 -12.81
C ALA A 225 16.34 1.50 -11.59
N TYR A 226 17.12 0.58 -11.01
CA TYR A 226 16.62 -0.32 -9.97
C TYR A 226 17.56 -0.40 -8.77
N PHE A 227 16.94 -0.53 -7.60
CA PHE A 227 17.62 -0.73 -6.31
C PHE A 227 17.70 -2.21 -5.93
N ASN A 228 16.94 -3.06 -6.61
CA ASN A 228 16.78 -4.49 -6.35
C ASN A 228 16.30 -4.79 -4.93
N CYS A 229 15.43 -3.94 -4.43
CA CYS A 229 14.74 -4.12 -3.16
C CYS A 229 13.36 -3.48 -3.21
N HIS A 230 12.43 -4.07 -2.44
CA HIS A 230 11.07 -3.59 -2.24
C HIS A 230 10.63 -4.05 -0.86
N THR A 231 10.37 -3.10 0.04
CA THR A 231 10.05 -3.42 1.44
C THR A 231 8.79 -2.68 1.86
N ASP A 232 7.71 -3.44 2.10
CA ASP A 232 6.40 -2.92 2.49
C ASP A 232 6.33 -2.65 3.98
N ILE A 233 5.89 -1.44 4.33
CA ILE A 233 5.71 -0.97 5.70
C ILE A 233 4.24 -0.67 5.91
N THR A 234 3.54 -1.52 6.67
CA THR A 234 2.09 -1.45 6.87
C THR A 234 1.74 -0.71 8.15
N ILE A 235 0.82 0.26 8.06
CA ILE A 235 0.21 0.92 9.22
C ILE A 235 -1.02 0.09 9.66
N PRO A 236 -1.10 -0.35 10.93
CA PRO A 236 -2.30 -1.01 11.44
C PRO A 236 -3.51 -0.06 11.50
N TYR A 237 -4.71 -0.59 11.26
CA TYR A 237 -5.95 0.21 11.27
C TYR A 237 -6.25 0.89 12.61
N ASP A 238 -5.78 0.34 13.73
CA ASP A 238 -5.94 0.93 15.07
C ASP A 238 -4.97 2.09 15.35
N GLU A 239 -3.95 2.27 14.50
CA GLU A 239 -3.02 3.40 14.53
C GLU A 239 -3.32 4.46 13.46
N LEU A 240 -4.20 4.16 12.51
CA LEU A 240 -4.56 5.02 11.40
C LEU A 240 -5.70 5.96 11.79
N ASP A 241 -5.54 7.27 11.55
CA ASP A 241 -6.64 8.24 11.64
C ASP A 241 -7.35 8.36 10.30
N LYS A 242 -6.69 8.96 9.29
CA LYS A 242 -7.33 9.28 8.02
C LYS A 242 -6.49 8.90 6.81
N ILE A 243 -7.21 8.60 5.72
CA ILE A 243 -6.71 8.67 4.35
C ILE A 243 -7.65 9.61 3.60
N THR A 244 -7.16 10.78 3.25
CA THR A 244 -7.92 11.86 2.63
C THR A 244 -7.40 12.15 1.23
N VAL A 245 -8.25 12.07 0.24
CA VAL A 245 -7.97 12.49 -1.14
C VAL A 245 -8.04 14.02 -1.21
N ILE A 246 -7.06 14.64 -1.85
CA ILE A 246 -7.00 16.08 -2.13
C ILE A 246 -6.99 16.23 -3.66
N ARG A 247 -8.01 16.91 -4.20
CA ARG A 247 -8.16 17.14 -5.65
C ARG A 247 -7.48 18.45 -6.06
N LYS A 248 -7.24 18.62 -7.35
CA LYS A 248 -6.62 19.85 -7.92
C LYS A 248 -7.35 21.14 -7.58
N ASP A 249 -8.65 21.10 -7.39
CA ASP A 249 -9.47 22.25 -6.99
C ASP A 249 -9.43 22.53 -5.48
N GLY A 250 -8.68 21.74 -4.71
CA GLY A 250 -8.55 21.83 -3.26
C GLY A 250 -9.68 21.16 -2.49
N THR A 251 -10.67 20.55 -3.16
CA THR A 251 -11.70 19.75 -2.48
C THR A 251 -11.10 18.46 -1.92
N THR A 252 -11.66 17.99 -0.82
CA THR A 252 -11.17 16.79 -0.12
C THR A 252 -12.28 15.78 0.08
N GLU A 253 -11.91 14.50 0.16
CA GLU A 253 -12.80 13.40 0.48
C GLU A 253 -12.05 12.34 1.27
N ASP A 254 -12.63 11.91 2.41
CA ASP A 254 -12.04 10.86 3.23
C ASP A 254 -12.43 9.49 2.69
N ILE A 255 -11.45 8.61 2.47
CA ILE A 255 -11.65 7.18 2.21
C ILE A 255 -11.72 6.43 3.54
N ILE A 256 -10.85 6.83 4.47
CA ILE A 256 -10.77 6.30 5.83
C ILE A 256 -10.82 7.48 6.80
N SER A 257 -11.59 7.31 7.88
CA SER A 257 -11.64 8.24 9.00
C SER A 257 -11.73 7.46 10.31
N ASP A 258 -10.93 7.82 11.29
CA ASP A 258 -10.75 7.09 12.56
C ASP A 258 -10.45 5.58 12.36
N GLY A 259 -9.66 5.26 11.33
CA GLY A 259 -9.29 3.90 10.99
C GLY A 259 -10.44 3.05 10.43
N ARG A 260 -11.51 3.67 9.92
CA ARG A 260 -12.68 3.01 9.31
C ARG A 260 -12.92 3.52 7.91
N PHE A 261 -13.28 2.63 7.01
CA PHE A 261 -13.71 2.97 5.66
C PHE A 261 -15.04 3.74 5.71
N VAL A 262 -15.09 4.91 5.07
CA VAL A 262 -16.26 5.80 5.14
C VAL A 262 -16.97 6.02 3.81
N LEU A 263 -16.45 5.47 2.71
CA LEU A 263 -17.11 5.53 1.41
C LEU A 263 -18.37 4.64 1.38
N ALA A 264 -19.41 5.13 0.72
CA ALA A 264 -20.66 4.37 0.59
C ALA A 264 -20.48 3.06 -0.18
N GLY A 265 -20.97 1.96 0.41
CA GLY A 265 -20.99 0.63 -0.19
C GLY A 265 -19.69 -0.15 -0.09
N ILE A 266 -18.81 0.22 0.86
CA ILE A 266 -17.63 -0.56 1.27
C ILE A 266 -17.63 -0.83 2.79
N GLU A 267 -18.76 -0.63 3.45
CA GLU A 267 -18.94 -0.77 4.91
C GLU A 267 -18.63 -2.21 5.40
N GLU A 268 -18.73 -3.20 4.51
CA GLU A 268 -18.36 -4.59 4.80
C GLU A 268 -16.91 -4.72 5.30
N LEU A 269 -16.01 -3.87 4.81
CA LEU A 269 -14.61 -3.84 5.22
C LEU A 269 -14.42 -3.48 6.70
N ASN A 270 -15.39 -2.80 7.32
CA ASN A 270 -15.35 -2.42 8.72
C ASN A 270 -15.77 -3.54 9.67
N LYS A 271 -16.55 -4.52 9.21
CA LYS A 271 -17.07 -5.59 10.07
C LYS A 271 -16.00 -6.33 10.90
N PRO A 272 -14.83 -6.70 10.32
CA PRO A 272 -13.76 -7.29 11.10
C PRO A 272 -13.07 -6.30 12.05
N LEU A 273 -13.06 -5.01 11.70
CA LEU A 273 -12.41 -3.96 12.49
C LEU A 273 -13.21 -3.59 13.74
N ASP A 274 -14.53 -3.84 13.75
CA ASP A 274 -15.47 -3.46 14.84
C ASP A 274 -15.63 -4.54 15.90
N ARG A 275 -14.92 -5.64 15.82
CA ARG A 275 -15.01 -6.78 16.76
C ARG A 275 -13.99 -6.69 17.87
#